data_e97627a6d98c0bb3e3a2999feb429313
#
_entry.id   e97627a6d98c0bb3e3a2999feb429313
#
_cell.length_a   1.000
_cell.length_b   1.000
_cell.length_c   1.000
_cell.angle_alpha   90.00
_cell.angle_beta   90.00
_cell.angle_gamma   90.00
#
_symmetry.space_group_name_H-M   'P 1'
#
loop_
_entity.id
_entity.type
_entity.pdbx_description
1 polymer ?
#
loop_
_entity_poly.entity_id
_entity_poly.type
_entity_poly.pdbx_seq_one_letter_code
_entity_poly.pdbx_strand_id
1 'polypeptide(L)'
;MGKQSISSQWIWEPSSEFIRNTNVYKFMQRLGLSTLKEFLEFSQKDPEAFWRELDHEVNIEWFQPYEKILDTTQGVPWTRWFVGGKINIAHNCLDRHAKGDTANALACLWEGEDRNRRSVTFSELHMEVNQLANAL
;
A
#
# COMPACT_ATOMS: atom_id res chain seq x y z
N MET A 1 35.36 21.62 -27.92
CA MET A 1 34.69 20.40 -27.49
C MET A 1 33.42 20.80 -26.74
N GLY A 2 32.29 20.80 -27.45
CA GLY A 2 31.03 21.20 -26.86
C GLY A 2 30.50 20.08 -25.96
N LYS A 3 30.19 20.43 -24.70
CA LYS A 3 29.41 19.57 -23.81
C LYS A 3 28.00 19.46 -24.40
N GLN A 4 27.65 18.33 -24.99
CA GLN A 4 26.26 17.98 -25.23
C GLN A 4 25.57 17.89 -23.85
N SER A 5 24.71 18.85 -23.53
CA SER A 5 23.76 18.71 -22.45
C SER A 5 22.80 17.58 -22.83
N ILE A 6 22.83 16.50 -22.07
CA ILE A 6 21.77 15.49 -22.13
C ILE A 6 20.49 16.23 -21.71
N SER A 7 19.66 16.60 -22.68
CA SER A 7 18.32 17.08 -22.39
C SER A 7 17.60 15.94 -21.66
N SER A 8 17.20 16.18 -20.42
CA SER A 8 16.38 15.25 -19.64
C SER A 8 14.97 15.18 -20.24
N GLN A 9 14.87 14.58 -21.41
CA GLN A 9 13.60 14.28 -22.02
C GLN A 9 13.07 13.02 -21.33
N TRP A 10 11.97 13.15 -20.58
CA TRP A 10 11.31 12.01 -19.96
C TRP A 10 10.96 10.98 -21.03
N ILE A 11 11.26 9.71 -20.78
CA ILE A 11 10.90 8.61 -21.70
C ILE A 11 9.38 8.42 -21.74
N TRP A 12 8.71 8.73 -20.65
CA TRP A 12 7.27 8.65 -20.51
C TRP A 12 6.78 9.69 -19.49
N GLU A 13 5.64 10.30 -19.78
CA GLU A 13 4.95 11.23 -18.89
C GLU A 13 3.47 10.81 -18.78
N PRO A 14 2.93 10.70 -17.56
CA PRO A 14 1.54 10.30 -17.37
C PRO A 14 0.57 11.37 -17.89
N SER A 15 -0.50 10.94 -18.56
CA SER A 15 -1.58 11.85 -18.92
C SER A 15 -2.29 12.41 -17.67
N SER A 16 -2.93 13.58 -17.81
CA SER A 16 -3.71 14.16 -16.72
C SER A 16 -4.86 13.24 -16.26
N GLU A 17 -5.42 12.44 -17.16
CA GLU A 17 -6.44 11.46 -16.82
C GLU A 17 -5.86 10.32 -16.00
N PHE A 18 -4.69 9.79 -16.40
CA PHE A 18 -3.99 8.77 -15.64
C PHE A 18 -3.69 9.27 -14.21
N ILE A 19 -3.14 10.49 -14.07
CA ILE A 19 -2.84 11.08 -12.76
C ILE A 19 -4.09 11.14 -11.88
N ARG A 20 -5.21 11.67 -12.39
CA ARG A 20 -6.47 11.80 -11.64
C ARG A 20 -7.04 10.48 -11.17
N ASN A 21 -6.75 9.39 -11.85
CA ASN A 21 -7.23 8.05 -11.51
C ASN A 21 -6.35 7.33 -10.48
N THR A 22 -5.17 7.86 -10.15
CA THR A 22 -4.28 7.24 -9.14
C THR A 22 -4.82 7.40 -7.72
N ASN A 23 -4.54 6.41 -6.86
CA ASN A 23 -4.91 6.47 -5.44
C ASN A 23 -4.21 7.64 -4.74
N VAL A 24 -2.95 7.95 -5.10
CA VAL A 24 -2.22 9.10 -4.54
C VAL A 24 -2.94 10.41 -4.82
N TYR A 25 -3.40 10.63 -6.06
CA TYR A 25 -4.14 11.85 -6.40
C TYR A 25 -5.45 11.95 -5.61
N LYS A 26 -6.22 10.87 -5.53
CA LYS A 26 -7.48 10.83 -4.76
C LYS A 26 -7.23 11.12 -3.27
N PHE A 27 -6.18 10.54 -2.71
CA PHE A 27 -5.78 10.78 -1.32
C PHE A 27 -5.37 12.24 -1.09
N MET A 28 -4.57 12.85 -1.99
CA MET A 28 -4.23 14.26 -1.95
C MET A 28 -5.50 15.15 -1.97
N GLN A 29 -6.47 14.86 -2.84
CA GLN A 29 -7.73 15.62 -2.92
C GLN A 29 -8.53 15.51 -1.62
N ARG A 30 -8.60 14.32 -1.00
CA ARG A 30 -9.25 14.13 0.30
C ARG A 30 -8.60 14.96 1.41
N LEU A 31 -7.28 15.12 1.35
CA LEU A 31 -6.50 15.94 2.29
C LEU A 31 -6.54 17.45 1.95
N GLY A 32 -7.18 17.85 0.85
CA GLY A 32 -7.21 19.25 0.40
C GLY A 32 -5.87 19.74 -0.16
N LEU A 33 -4.98 18.82 -0.57
CA LEU A 33 -3.67 19.13 -1.13
C LEU A 33 -3.73 19.17 -2.66
N SER A 34 -3.16 20.23 -3.25
CA SER A 34 -3.25 20.49 -4.69
C SER A 34 -2.05 19.99 -5.47
N THR A 35 -0.89 19.84 -4.83
CA THR A 35 0.37 19.49 -5.48
C THR A 35 1.06 18.33 -4.79
N LEU A 36 1.83 17.55 -5.56
CA LEU A 36 2.68 16.49 -5.00
C LEU A 36 3.72 17.06 -4.02
N LYS A 37 4.17 18.29 -4.23
CA LYS A 37 5.10 18.97 -3.32
C LYS A 37 4.46 19.17 -1.94
N GLU A 38 3.24 19.71 -1.87
CA GLU A 38 2.49 19.87 -0.61
C GLU A 38 2.28 18.54 0.09
N PHE A 39 1.97 17.49 -0.67
CA PHE A 39 1.81 16.14 -0.13
C PHE A 39 3.09 15.59 0.51
N LEU A 40 4.24 15.73 -0.18
CA LEU A 40 5.53 15.32 0.35
C LEU A 40 5.94 16.17 1.57
N GLU A 41 5.69 17.47 1.54
CA GLU A 41 5.94 18.34 2.69
C GLU A 41 5.09 17.95 3.90
N PHE A 42 3.81 17.63 3.71
CA PHE A 42 2.93 17.17 4.77
C PHE A 42 3.46 15.86 5.39
N SER A 43 3.85 14.88 4.55
CA SER A 43 4.38 13.60 5.04
C SER A 43 5.66 13.72 5.85
N GLN A 44 6.46 14.77 5.60
CA GLN A 44 7.72 15.03 6.32
C GLN A 44 7.54 15.87 7.58
N LYS A 45 6.65 16.86 7.55
CA LYS A 45 6.43 17.80 8.66
C LYS A 45 5.65 17.18 9.80
N ASP A 46 4.66 16.35 9.49
CA ASP A 46 3.81 15.68 10.47
C ASP A 46 3.59 14.22 10.08
N PRO A 47 4.59 13.36 10.31
CA PRO A 47 4.48 11.95 9.99
C PRO A 47 3.36 11.24 10.76
N GLU A 48 3.04 11.65 12.00
CA GLU A 48 1.94 11.04 12.75
C GLU A 48 0.58 11.31 12.08
N ALA A 49 0.32 12.57 11.70
CA ALA A 49 -0.90 12.92 10.98
C ALA A 49 -0.96 12.23 9.62
N PHE A 50 0.13 12.22 8.87
CA PHE A 50 0.21 11.54 7.57
C PHE A 50 -0.16 10.06 7.68
N TRP A 51 0.46 9.32 8.60
CA TRP A 51 0.22 7.88 8.76
C TRP A 51 -1.16 7.57 9.32
N ARG A 52 -1.74 8.47 10.14
CA ARG A 52 -3.14 8.36 10.59
C ARG A 52 -4.11 8.45 9.43
N GLU A 53 -3.91 9.46 8.57
CA GLU A 53 -4.75 9.65 7.39
C GLU A 53 -4.60 8.51 6.38
N LEU A 54 -3.36 7.98 6.22
CA LEU A 54 -3.10 6.85 5.35
C LEU A 54 -3.73 5.56 5.88
N ASP A 55 -3.68 5.30 7.18
CA ASP A 55 -4.34 4.14 7.81
C ASP A 55 -5.85 4.14 7.51
N HIS A 56 -6.49 5.31 7.63
CA HIS A 56 -7.89 5.49 7.24
C HIS A 56 -8.13 5.27 5.74
N GLU A 57 -7.25 5.77 4.89
CA GLU A 57 -7.37 5.66 3.43
C GLU A 57 -7.30 4.21 2.96
N VAL A 58 -6.34 3.44 3.48
CA VAL A 58 -6.14 2.03 3.11
C VAL A 58 -7.05 1.08 3.89
N ASN A 59 -7.78 1.61 4.89
CA ASN A 59 -8.75 0.90 5.71
C ASN A 59 -8.17 -0.38 6.31
N ILE A 60 -7.09 -0.24 7.10
CA ILE A 60 -6.48 -1.38 7.80
C ILE A 60 -7.42 -1.88 8.90
N GLU A 61 -7.70 -3.17 8.91
CA GLU A 61 -8.48 -3.83 9.96
C GLU A 61 -7.54 -4.28 11.09
N TRP A 62 -7.50 -3.48 12.16
CA TRP A 62 -6.73 -3.76 13.36
C TRP A 62 -7.47 -4.75 14.27
N PHE A 63 -6.81 -5.83 14.69
CA PHE A 63 -7.37 -6.73 15.71
C PHE A 63 -7.32 -6.11 17.11
N GLN A 64 -6.30 -5.28 17.35
CA GLN A 64 -6.20 -4.38 18.49
C GLN A 64 -5.73 -3.03 17.96
N PRO A 65 -6.51 -1.96 18.12
CA PRO A 65 -6.09 -0.62 17.75
C PRO A 65 -4.78 -0.21 18.43
N TYR A 66 -3.97 0.57 17.74
CA TYR A 66 -2.74 1.13 18.30
C TYR A 66 -3.07 2.29 19.27
N GLU A 67 -2.21 2.49 20.26
CA GLU A 67 -2.28 3.59 21.22
C GLU A 67 -1.55 4.84 20.68
N LYS A 68 -0.48 4.63 19.92
CA LYS A 68 0.38 5.68 19.38
C LYS A 68 0.92 5.28 18.01
N ILE A 69 0.89 6.21 17.06
CA ILE A 69 1.39 5.95 15.69
C ILE A 69 2.89 5.90 15.66
N LEU A 70 3.56 6.86 16.31
CA LEU A 70 4.99 7.04 16.27
C LEU A 70 5.55 7.27 17.67
N ASP A 71 6.55 6.50 18.05
CA ASP A 71 7.29 6.68 19.28
C ASP A 71 8.79 6.75 19.02
N THR A 72 9.37 7.94 19.21
CA THR A 72 10.79 8.25 19.03
C THR A 72 11.51 8.53 20.34
N THR A 73 10.94 8.20 21.48
CA THR A 73 11.49 8.52 22.82
C THR A 73 12.86 7.92 23.06
N GLN A 74 13.23 6.84 22.37
CA GLN A 74 14.55 6.21 22.45
C GLN A 74 15.50 6.63 21.33
N GLY A 75 15.12 7.69 20.57
CA GLY A 75 15.88 8.18 19.42
C GLY A 75 15.39 7.58 18.09
N VAL A 76 15.70 8.30 17.00
CA VAL A 76 15.24 7.97 15.64
C VAL A 76 15.59 6.54 15.19
N PRO A 77 16.82 6.00 15.46
CA PRO A 77 17.16 4.64 15.06
C PRO A 77 16.29 3.55 15.74
N TRP A 78 15.64 3.88 16.86
CA TRP A 78 14.83 2.96 17.67
C TRP A 78 13.34 3.32 17.61
N THR A 79 12.94 3.99 16.54
CA THR A 79 11.55 4.36 16.31
C THR A 79 10.63 3.14 16.31
N ARG A 80 9.55 3.23 17.07
CA ARG A 80 8.46 2.23 17.06
C ARG A 80 7.24 2.83 16.39
N TRP A 81 6.61 2.05 15.55
CA TRP A 81 5.41 2.42 14.79
C TRP A 81 4.19 1.65 15.30
N PHE A 82 3.03 2.30 15.29
CA PHE A 82 1.75 1.72 15.64
C PHE A 82 1.81 0.92 16.96
N VAL A 83 2.34 1.58 18.01
CA VAL A 83 2.61 0.98 19.32
C VAL A 83 1.34 0.43 19.92
N GLY A 84 1.38 -0.82 20.41
CA GLY A 84 0.23 -1.52 20.97
C GLY A 84 -0.73 -2.12 19.95
N GLY A 85 -0.63 -1.73 18.69
CA GLY A 85 -1.48 -2.27 17.62
C GLY A 85 -1.18 -3.74 17.31
N LYS A 86 -2.22 -4.51 16.99
CA LYS A 86 -2.12 -5.89 16.51
C LYS A 86 -2.87 -6.04 15.19
N ILE A 87 -2.18 -6.59 14.22
CA ILE A 87 -2.69 -6.78 12.87
C ILE A 87 -2.34 -8.20 12.40
N ASN A 88 -3.22 -8.78 11.58
CA ASN A 88 -2.88 -9.94 10.76
C ASN A 88 -2.82 -9.49 9.30
N ILE A 89 -1.64 -9.61 8.70
CA ILE A 89 -1.42 -9.24 7.30
C ILE A 89 -2.24 -10.14 6.37
N ALA A 90 -2.30 -11.46 6.64
CA ALA A 90 -3.10 -12.38 5.84
C ALA A 90 -4.59 -11.99 5.86
N HIS A 91 -5.12 -11.60 7.03
CA HIS A 91 -6.49 -11.09 7.12
C HIS A 91 -6.70 -9.88 6.21
N ASN A 92 -5.85 -8.87 6.31
CA ASN A 92 -6.00 -7.63 5.55
C ASN A 92 -5.80 -7.81 4.04
N CYS A 93 -4.88 -8.68 3.63
CA CYS A 93 -4.57 -8.87 2.20
C CYS A 93 -5.39 -9.98 1.54
N LEU A 94 -5.96 -10.90 2.30
CA LEU A 94 -6.58 -12.11 1.78
C LEU A 94 -7.97 -12.38 2.37
N ASP A 95 -8.08 -12.63 3.69
CA ASP A 95 -9.31 -13.18 4.27
C ASP A 95 -10.53 -12.27 4.06
N ARG A 96 -10.33 -10.95 4.22
CA ARG A 96 -11.39 -9.95 4.00
C ARG A 96 -11.88 -9.89 2.55
N HIS A 97 -11.08 -10.34 1.59
CA HIS A 97 -11.39 -10.37 0.17
C HIS A 97 -11.87 -11.75 -0.31
N ALA A 98 -11.62 -12.80 0.46
CA ALA A 98 -11.98 -14.18 0.11
C ALA A 98 -13.49 -14.49 0.29
N LYS A 99 -14.29 -13.51 0.73
CA LYS A 99 -15.73 -13.62 0.96
C LYS A 99 -16.49 -12.53 0.21
N GLY A 100 -17.75 -12.79 -0.09
CA GLY A 100 -18.61 -11.83 -0.80
C GLY A 100 -18.23 -11.63 -2.27
N ASP A 101 -18.42 -10.42 -2.76
CA ASP A 101 -18.32 -10.08 -4.19
C ASP A 101 -16.90 -10.19 -4.77
N THR A 102 -15.88 -10.10 -3.92
CA THR A 102 -14.48 -10.18 -4.33
C THR A 102 -13.90 -11.60 -4.30
N ALA A 103 -14.62 -12.58 -3.75
CA ALA A 103 -14.13 -13.94 -3.56
C ALA A 103 -13.61 -14.59 -4.87
N ASN A 104 -14.30 -14.35 -5.98
CA ASN A 104 -13.96 -14.87 -7.31
C ASN A 104 -13.08 -13.90 -8.13
N ALA A 105 -12.70 -12.76 -7.58
CA ALA A 105 -11.76 -11.85 -8.25
C ALA A 105 -10.36 -12.47 -8.28
N LEU A 106 -9.57 -12.10 -9.30
CA LEU A 106 -8.20 -12.55 -9.45
C LEU A 106 -7.32 -11.98 -8.33
N ALA A 107 -6.77 -12.86 -7.49
CA ALA A 107 -5.84 -12.49 -6.42
C ALA A 107 -4.39 -12.55 -6.89
N CYS A 108 -4.05 -13.55 -7.71
CA CYS A 108 -2.69 -13.76 -8.19
C CYS A 108 -2.69 -14.29 -9.62
N LEU A 109 -1.80 -13.74 -10.43
CA LEU A 109 -1.42 -14.27 -11.73
C LEU A 109 0.05 -14.61 -11.69
N TRP A 110 0.37 -15.90 -11.83
CA TRP A 110 1.73 -16.39 -11.89
C TRP A 110 2.10 -16.78 -13.32
N GLU A 111 3.33 -16.47 -13.72
CA GLU A 111 3.91 -16.90 -14.99
C GLU A 111 5.29 -17.49 -14.74
N GLY A 112 5.51 -18.72 -15.19
CA GLY A 112 6.78 -19.43 -15.11
C GLY A 112 7.74 -19.07 -16.24
N GLU A 113 9.00 -19.49 -16.13
CA GLU A 113 10.02 -19.31 -17.18
C GLU A 113 9.65 -20.01 -18.49
N ASP A 114 8.90 -21.11 -18.40
CA ASP A 114 8.33 -21.88 -19.51
C ASP A 114 7.06 -21.27 -20.11
N ARG A 115 6.68 -20.03 -19.67
CA ARG A 115 5.47 -19.32 -20.02
C ARG A 115 4.16 -19.97 -19.61
N ASN A 116 4.22 -21.00 -18.79
CA ASN A 116 3.02 -21.51 -18.13
C ASN A 116 2.45 -20.45 -17.19
N ARG A 117 1.12 -20.32 -17.19
CA ARG A 117 0.40 -19.34 -16.35
C ARG A 117 -0.54 -20.04 -15.41
N ARG A 118 -0.64 -19.52 -14.21
CA ARG A 118 -1.64 -19.93 -13.21
C ARG A 118 -2.35 -18.69 -12.70
N SER A 119 -3.66 -18.73 -12.75
CA SER A 119 -4.53 -17.71 -12.14
C SER A 119 -5.14 -18.29 -10.89
N VAL A 120 -5.15 -17.51 -9.81
CA VAL A 120 -5.72 -17.92 -8.50
C VAL A 120 -6.64 -16.81 -8.02
N THR A 121 -7.86 -17.15 -7.66
CA THR A 121 -8.83 -16.24 -7.05
C THR A 121 -8.56 -16.04 -5.56
N PHE A 122 -9.16 -15.01 -4.94
CA PHE A 122 -9.05 -14.81 -3.49
C PHE A 122 -9.58 -16.01 -2.70
N SER A 123 -10.69 -16.63 -3.13
CA SER A 123 -11.26 -17.81 -2.48
C SER A 123 -10.32 -19.01 -2.56
N GLU A 124 -9.74 -19.29 -3.73
CA GLU A 124 -8.78 -20.39 -3.92
C GLU A 124 -7.49 -20.16 -3.11
N LEU A 125 -6.94 -18.96 -3.15
CA LEU A 125 -5.73 -18.60 -2.39
C LEU A 125 -5.96 -18.74 -0.89
N HIS A 126 -7.12 -18.33 -0.39
CA HIS A 126 -7.50 -18.50 1.02
C HIS A 126 -7.53 -19.97 1.43
N MET A 127 -8.07 -20.86 0.61
CA MET A 127 -8.05 -22.30 0.88
C MET A 127 -6.62 -22.84 0.94
N GLU A 128 -5.76 -22.48 -0.02
CA GLU A 128 -4.38 -22.93 -0.08
C GLU A 128 -3.55 -22.45 1.14
N VAL A 129 -3.73 -21.17 1.52
CA VAL A 129 -3.07 -20.58 2.70
C VAL A 129 -3.49 -21.28 3.98
N ASN A 130 -4.78 -21.57 4.15
CA ASN A 130 -5.27 -22.31 5.31
C ASN A 130 -4.76 -23.76 5.35
N GLN A 131 -4.67 -24.43 4.20
CA GLN A 131 -4.09 -25.78 4.13
C GLN A 131 -2.61 -25.78 4.55
N LEU A 132 -1.83 -24.80 4.08
CA LEU A 132 -0.43 -24.66 4.46
C LEU A 132 -0.29 -24.33 5.96
N ALA A 133 -1.07 -23.39 6.48
CA ALA A 133 -1.05 -23.01 7.89
C ALA A 133 -1.41 -24.18 8.83
N ASN A 134 -2.29 -25.08 8.40
CA ASN A 134 -2.66 -26.26 9.18
C ASN A 134 -1.61 -27.39 9.11
N ALA A 135 -0.68 -27.33 8.16
CA ALA A 135 0.39 -28.31 7.99
C ALA A 135 1.68 -27.93 8.74
N LEU A 136 1.80 -26.69 9.22
CA LEU A 136 2.93 -26.16 9.99
C LEU A 136 2.71 -26.28 11.50
#